data_48ea12bf8de31d35fdc9d6b23880b21f
#
_entry.id   48ea12bf8de31d35fdc9d6b23880b21f
#
_cell.length_a   1.000
_cell.length_b   1.000
_cell.length_c   1.000
_cell.angle_alpha   90.00
_cell.angle_beta   90.00
_cell.angle_gamma   90.00
#
_symmetry.space_group_name_H-M   'P 1'
#
loop_
_entity.id
_entity.type
_entity.pdbx_description
1 polymer ?
#
loop_
_entity_poly.entity_id
_entity_poly.type
_entity_poly.pdbx_seq_one_letter_code
_entity_poly.pdbx_strand_id
1 'polypeptide(L)'
;MGYQYVSGRELAAKFEEQVRKYPIDVAIGEEVETLKPDNGIFTLRTASGKETAARTVIVATGKRSRPLGVPGERELVGRGVSYCAVCDAPLFAGKDVVVVGAGNSGATAVVDLLKIASKIYVVDVIETWRADPVLVERIGTSEKVKTLFDHEVVRILGADRVEGIVLRSRKSGEEVELPVQGVFIEIGLIPNSDLVQGVVELNEYGEIVVDCRSRTSVPGIFAAGDVTTVPEKQIIIAAGEGAKAALAAYAYLIGRRL
;
A
#
# COMPACT_ATOMS: atom_id res chain seq x y z
N MET A 1 -17.39 -8.99 9.48
CA MET A 1 -17.20 -9.88 8.34
C MET A 1 -17.36 -11.39 8.67
N GLY A 2 -18.03 -11.76 9.73
CA GLY A 2 -18.36 -13.16 10.04
C GLY A 2 -17.20 -14.03 10.57
N TYR A 3 -16.00 -13.49 10.74
CA TYR A 3 -14.84 -14.18 11.32
C TYR A 3 -14.41 -13.47 12.61
N GLN A 4 -14.19 -14.21 13.69
CA GLN A 4 -13.51 -13.67 14.88
C GLN A 4 -12.02 -13.41 14.60
N TYR A 5 -11.42 -14.30 13.82
CA TYR A 5 -10.03 -14.21 13.37
C TYR A 5 -9.91 -14.89 11.99
N VAL A 6 -9.13 -14.30 11.10
CA VAL A 6 -8.74 -14.89 9.82
C VAL A 6 -7.40 -14.28 9.42
N SER A 7 -6.44 -15.10 9.00
CA SER A 7 -5.18 -14.60 8.46
C SER A 7 -5.40 -14.02 7.05
N GLY A 8 -4.53 -13.09 6.62
CA GLY A 8 -4.59 -12.52 5.26
C GLY A 8 -4.50 -13.59 4.17
N ARG A 9 -3.62 -14.58 4.36
CA ARG A 9 -3.47 -15.72 3.43
C ARG A 9 -4.75 -16.55 3.31
N GLU A 10 -5.37 -16.87 4.44
CA GLU A 10 -6.62 -17.63 4.46
C GLU A 10 -7.77 -16.85 3.81
N LEU A 11 -7.88 -15.56 4.08
CA LEU A 11 -8.90 -14.70 3.47
C LEU A 11 -8.71 -14.61 1.95
N ALA A 12 -7.48 -14.44 1.47
CA ALA A 12 -7.18 -14.43 0.04
C ALA A 12 -7.53 -15.76 -0.64
N ALA A 13 -7.20 -16.90 0.00
CA ALA A 13 -7.57 -18.22 -0.52
C ALA A 13 -9.10 -18.41 -0.61
N LYS A 14 -9.87 -17.88 0.36
CA LYS A 14 -11.34 -17.92 0.32
C LYS A 14 -11.91 -17.05 -0.81
N PHE A 15 -11.32 -15.89 -1.08
CA PHE A 15 -11.71 -15.05 -2.21
C PHE A 15 -11.43 -15.77 -3.54
N GLU A 16 -10.26 -16.39 -3.68
CA GLU A 16 -9.90 -17.15 -4.88
C GLU A 16 -10.85 -18.34 -5.10
N GLU A 17 -11.13 -19.13 -4.05
CA GLU A 17 -12.09 -20.24 -4.09
C GLU A 17 -13.46 -19.76 -4.57
N GLN A 18 -13.94 -18.61 -4.07
CA GLN A 18 -15.22 -18.05 -4.48
C GLN A 18 -15.23 -17.66 -5.96
N VAL A 19 -14.18 -17.00 -6.43
CA VAL A 19 -14.02 -16.56 -7.83
C VAL A 19 -14.06 -17.76 -8.78
N ARG A 20 -13.36 -18.84 -8.43
CA ARG A 20 -13.28 -20.07 -9.24
C ARG A 20 -14.59 -20.83 -9.38
N LYS A 21 -15.62 -20.51 -8.57
CA LYS A 21 -16.98 -21.09 -8.70
C LYS A 21 -17.75 -20.53 -9.91
N TYR A 22 -17.30 -19.43 -10.47
CA TYR A 22 -17.93 -18.81 -11.63
C TYR A 22 -17.16 -19.14 -12.92
N PRO A 23 -17.85 -19.21 -14.08
CA PRO A 23 -17.21 -19.45 -15.39
C PRO A 23 -16.52 -18.18 -15.89
N ILE A 24 -15.43 -17.80 -15.23
CA ILE A 24 -14.58 -16.65 -15.58
C ILE A 24 -13.16 -17.11 -15.83
N ASP A 25 -12.52 -16.52 -16.82
CA ASP A 25 -11.11 -16.76 -17.11
C ASP A 25 -10.25 -15.95 -16.14
N VAL A 26 -9.28 -16.63 -15.53
CA VAL A 26 -8.29 -16.02 -14.61
C VAL A 26 -6.90 -16.23 -15.19
N ALA A 27 -6.25 -15.15 -15.60
CA ALA A 27 -4.87 -15.17 -16.09
C ALA A 27 -3.92 -14.72 -14.99
N ILE A 28 -3.22 -15.67 -14.37
CA ILE A 28 -2.23 -15.41 -13.31
C ILE A 28 -0.86 -15.21 -13.94
N GLY A 29 -0.11 -14.20 -13.46
CA GLY A 29 1.21 -13.85 -13.97
C GLY A 29 1.19 -13.07 -15.30
N GLU A 30 0.03 -12.61 -15.71
CA GLU A 30 -0.16 -11.76 -16.90
C GLU A 30 -0.30 -10.30 -16.51
N GLU A 31 0.73 -9.51 -16.70
CA GLU A 31 0.68 -8.07 -16.50
C GLU A 31 0.09 -7.37 -17.71
N VAL A 32 -0.91 -6.52 -17.52
CA VAL A 32 -1.48 -5.68 -18.57
C VAL A 32 -0.64 -4.42 -18.73
N GLU A 33 0.01 -4.25 -19.89
CA GLU A 33 0.89 -3.12 -20.17
C GLU A 33 0.19 -1.95 -20.85
N THR A 34 -0.85 -2.24 -21.64
CA THR A 34 -1.57 -1.18 -22.36
C THR A 34 -3.07 -1.36 -22.30
N LEU A 35 -3.77 -0.23 -22.22
CA LEU A 35 -5.21 -0.12 -22.32
C LEU A 35 -5.53 0.97 -23.34
N LYS A 36 -6.18 0.61 -24.46
CA LYS A 36 -6.54 1.53 -25.54
C LYS A 36 -8.05 1.56 -25.71
N PRO A 37 -8.72 2.70 -25.43
CA PRO A 37 -10.11 2.91 -25.81
C PRO A 37 -10.25 3.09 -27.33
N ASP A 38 -11.22 2.39 -27.93
CA ASP A 38 -11.59 2.57 -29.32
C ASP A 38 -13.10 2.33 -29.50
N ASN A 39 -13.86 3.36 -29.82
CA ASN A 39 -15.30 3.30 -30.16
C ASN A 39 -16.16 2.45 -29.20
N GLY A 40 -15.92 2.56 -27.89
CA GLY A 40 -16.67 1.83 -26.86
C GLY A 40 -16.19 0.39 -26.64
N ILE A 41 -15.10 0.01 -27.27
CA ILE A 41 -14.35 -1.22 -27.01
C ILE A 41 -13.00 -0.84 -26.40
N PHE A 42 -12.51 -1.63 -25.48
CA PHE A 42 -11.20 -1.45 -24.83
C PHE A 42 -10.31 -2.62 -25.25
N THR A 43 -9.18 -2.31 -25.88
CA THR A 43 -8.16 -3.31 -26.20
C THR A 43 -7.09 -3.29 -25.12
N LEU A 44 -6.89 -4.42 -24.44
CA LEU A 44 -5.86 -4.64 -23.44
C LEU A 44 -4.79 -5.55 -24.03
N ARG A 45 -3.51 -5.21 -23.79
CA ARG A 45 -2.37 -6.04 -24.18
C ARG A 45 -1.52 -6.34 -22.95
N THR A 46 -1.16 -7.61 -22.81
CA THR A 46 -0.28 -8.08 -21.73
C THR A 46 1.19 -8.07 -22.12
N ALA A 47 2.09 -8.17 -21.14
CA ALA A 47 3.54 -8.30 -21.34
C ALA A 47 3.91 -9.52 -22.20
N SER A 48 3.12 -10.61 -22.15
CA SER A 48 3.29 -11.79 -23.02
C SER A 48 2.86 -11.56 -24.47
N GLY A 49 2.25 -10.39 -24.78
CA GLY A 49 1.74 -10.03 -26.09
C GLY A 49 0.31 -10.50 -26.38
N LYS A 50 -0.39 -11.10 -25.41
CA LYS A 50 -1.79 -11.47 -25.56
C LYS A 50 -2.66 -10.23 -25.63
N GLU A 51 -3.59 -10.19 -26.57
CA GLU A 51 -4.58 -9.11 -26.71
C GLU A 51 -5.98 -9.61 -26.31
N THR A 52 -6.72 -8.73 -25.63
CA THR A 52 -8.10 -8.99 -25.23
C THR A 52 -8.94 -7.74 -25.49
N ALA A 53 -10.10 -7.90 -26.09
CA ALA A 53 -11.06 -6.83 -26.29
C ALA A 53 -12.21 -6.94 -25.26
N ALA A 54 -12.61 -5.82 -24.68
CA ALA A 54 -13.67 -5.76 -23.68
C ALA A 54 -14.57 -4.54 -23.91
N ARG A 55 -15.85 -4.65 -23.53
CA ARG A 55 -16.81 -3.53 -23.53
C ARG A 55 -16.75 -2.69 -22.26
N THR A 56 -16.22 -3.26 -21.20
CA THR A 56 -15.97 -2.57 -19.91
C THR A 56 -14.67 -3.07 -19.30
N VAL A 57 -14.02 -2.21 -18.51
CA VAL A 57 -12.82 -2.53 -17.74
C VAL A 57 -13.03 -2.08 -16.30
N ILE A 58 -12.63 -2.91 -15.34
CA ILE A 58 -12.55 -2.54 -13.92
C ILE A 58 -11.07 -2.58 -13.52
N VAL A 59 -10.54 -1.42 -13.13
CA VAL A 59 -9.17 -1.28 -12.66
C VAL A 59 -9.15 -1.47 -11.14
N ALA A 60 -8.55 -2.56 -10.66
CA ALA A 60 -8.47 -2.91 -9.25
C ALA A 60 -7.03 -3.26 -8.84
N THR A 61 -6.07 -2.49 -9.34
CA THR A 61 -4.62 -2.73 -9.26
C THR A 61 -4.01 -2.36 -7.91
N GLY A 62 -4.78 -1.70 -7.03
CA GLY A 62 -4.37 -1.34 -5.68
C GLY A 62 -3.23 -0.33 -5.60
N LYS A 63 -2.51 -0.37 -4.47
CA LYS A 63 -1.30 0.42 -4.21
C LYS A 63 -0.16 -0.48 -3.80
N ARG A 64 1.07 0.00 -3.96
CA ARG A 64 2.29 -0.60 -3.40
C ARG A 64 2.93 0.35 -2.41
N SER A 65 3.61 -0.19 -1.41
CA SER A 65 4.41 0.61 -0.50
C SER A 65 5.54 1.30 -1.25
N ARG A 66 5.82 2.53 -0.88
CA ARG A 66 6.98 3.26 -1.40
C ARG A 66 8.23 2.66 -0.79
N PRO A 67 9.17 2.14 -1.59
CA PRO A 67 10.43 1.64 -1.07
C PRO A 67 11.36 2.80 -0.68
N LEU A 68 12.27 2.55 0.24
CA LEU A 68 13.40 3.44 0.52
C LEU A 68 14.42 3.43 -0.63
N GLY A 69 14.56 2.29 -1.28
CA GLY A 69 15.52 2.09 -2.38
C GLY A 69 16.96 1.93 -1.90
N VAL A 70 17.16 1.46 -0.67
CA VAL A 70 18.48 1.32 -0.05
C VAL A 70 18.95 -0.13 -0.02
N PRO A 71 20.29 -0.39 0.02
CA PRO A 71 20.83 -1.73 0.20
C PRO A 71 20.30 -2.41 1.47
N GLY A 72 20.00 -3.71 1.39
CA GLY A 72 19.45 -4.53 2.47
C GLY A 72 17.93 -4.50 2.60
N GLU A 73 17.27 -3.51 1.97
CA GLU A 73 15.80 -3.39 2.07
C GLU A 73 15.08 -4.62 1.49
N ARG A 74 15.34 -4.92 0.21
CA ARG A 74 14.64 -6.00 -0.50
C ARG A 74 14.95 -7.38 0.06
N GLU A 75 16.20 -7.61 0.39
CA GLU A 75 16.74 -8.86 0.89
C GLU A 75 16.14 -9.22 2.25
N LEU A 76 15.81 -8.22 3.05
CA LEU A 76 15.32 -8.39 4.42
C LEU A 76 13.81 -8.18 4.59
N VAL A 77 13.04 -8.00 3.51
CA VAL A 77 11.56 -7.99 3.57
C VAL A 77 11.07 -9.32 4.15
N GLY A 78 10.21 -9.23 5.19
CA GLY A 78 9.71 -10.39 5.94
C GLY A 78 10.74 -11.03 6.89
N ARG A 79 11.96 -10.48 6.93
CA ARG A 79 13.04 -10.91 7.84
C ARG A 79 13.47 -9.77 8.78
N GLY A 80 12.56 -8.87 9.07
CA GLY A 80 12.75 -7.70 9.91
C GLY A 80 12.40 -6.38 9.23
N VAL A 81 12.37 -6.30 7.90
CA VAL A 81 11.80 -5.17 7.16
C VAL A 81 10.31 -5.43 6.91
N SER A 82 9.48 -4.46 7.25
CA SER A 82 8.03 -4.49 7.08
C SER A 82 7.52 -3.16 6.52
N TYR A 83 6.45 -3.25 5.72
CA TYR A 83 5.68 -2.11 5.22
C TYR A 83 4.28 -2.02 5.84
N CYS A 84 4.00 -2.81 6.88
CA CYS A 84 2.70 -2.85 7.54
C CYS A 84 2.87 -3.09 9.04
N ALA A 85 2.86 -2.02 9.83
CA ALA A 85 2.97 -2.14 11.28
C ALA A 85 1.80 -2.92 11.88
N VAL A 86 0.56 -2.65 11.44
CA VAL A 86 -0.64 -3.37 11.91
C VAL A 86 -0.53 -4.88 11.68
N CYS A 87 0.11 -5.29 10.56
CA CYS A 87 0.26 -6.71 10.21
C CYS A 87 1.32 -7.41 11.06
N ASP A 88 2.48 -6.76 11.22
CA ASP A 88 3.71 -7.42 11.64
C ASP A 88 4.18 -7.04 13.04
N ALA A 89 3.62 -5.99 13.68
CA ALA A 89 4.02 -5.55 15.01
C ALA A 89 4.13 -6.70 16.04
N PRO A 90 3.22 -7.70 16.09
CA PRO A 90 3.34 -8.80 17.05
C PRO A 90 4.64 -9.59 16.96
N LEU A 91 5.30 -9.63 15.80
CA LEU A 91 6.58 -10.34 15.58
C LEU A 91 7.77 -9.64 16.26
N PHE A 92 7.56 -8.39 16.68
CA PHE A 92 8.60 -7.53 17.26
C PHE A 92 8.41 -7.29 18.77
N ALA A 93 7.70 -8.19 19.45
CA ALA A 93 7.52 -8.12 20.90
C ALA A 93 8.86 -8.10 21.63
N GLY A 94 9.09 -7.07 22.45
CA GLY A 94 10.31 -6.89 23.25
C GLY A 94 11.56 -6.54 22.44
N LYS A 95 11.43 -6.22 21.15
CA LYS A 95 12.55 -5.84 20.26
C LYS A 95 12.65 -4.32 20.12
N ASP A 96 13.86 -3.87 19.79
CA ASP A 96 14.10 -2.50 19.37
C ASP A 96 13.81 -2.38 17.86
N VAL A 97 13.02 -1.38 17.50
CA VAL A 97 12.57 -1.18 16.13
C VAL A 97 12.75 0.27 15.66
N VAL A 98 12.81 0.45 14.37
CA VAL A 98 12.77 1.79 13.76
C VAL A 98 11.54 1.91 12.84
N VAL A 99 10.87 3.04 12.92
CA VAL A 99 9.82 3.47 12.00
C VAL A 99 10.40 4.57 11.13
N VAL A 100 10.41 4.37 9.82
CA VAL A 100 10.87 5.36 8.83
C VAL A 100 9.65 6.04 8.26
N GLY A 101 9.53 7.34 8.54
CA GLY A 101 8.40 8.19 8.19
C GLY A 101 7.71 8.80 9.40
N ALA A 102 7.55 10.12 9.40
CA ALA A 102 6.94 10.91 10.46
C ALA A 102 5.59 11.54 10.07
N GLY A 103 4.92 10.98 9.07
CA GLY A 103 3.55 11.29 8.71
C GLY A 103 2.52 10.47 9.51
N ASN A 104 1.23 10.58 9.17
CA ASN A 104 0.16 9.87 9.86
C ASN A 104 0.36 8.35 9.90
N SER A 105 0.81 7.73 8.81
CA SER A 105 1.10 6.29 8.78
C SER A 105 2.19 5.91 9.79
N GLY A 106 3.32 6.64 9.79
CA GLY A 106 4.40 6.39 10.72
C GLY A 106 3.99 6.62 12.17
N ALA A 107 3.25 7.70 12.47
CA ALA A 107 2.74 7.95 13.82
C ALA A 107 1.76 6.85 14.29
N THR A 108 0.88 6.36 13.41
CA THR A 108 -0.01 5.23 13.71
C THR A 108 0.80 3.97 13.99
N ALA A 109 1.81 3.67 13.16
CA ALA A 109 2.72 2.55 13.37
C ALA A 109 3.43 2.61 14.72
N VAL A 110 3.92 3.79 15.11
CA VAL A 110 4.52 4.00 16.43
C VAL A 110 3.53 3.71 17.55
N VAL A 111 2.30 4.23 17.45
CA VAL A 111 1.25 3.99 18.46
C VAL A 111 0.94 2.50 18.62
N ASP A 112 0.88 1.75 17.53
CA ASP A 112 0.65 0.29 17.57
C ASP A 112 1.83 -0.44 18.22
N LEU A 113 3.05 0.00 17.95
CA LEU A 113 4.29 -0.59 18.49
C LEU A 113 4.53 -0.24 19.96
N LEU A 114 3.95 0.82 20.52
CA LEU A 114 4.18 1.25 21.91
C LEU A 114 3.91 0.14 22.94
N LYS A 115 2.93 -0.71 22.69
CA LYS A 115 2.56 -1.81 23.60
C LYS A 115 3.39 -3.07 23.38
N ILE A 116 4.14 -3.12 22.30
CA ILE A 116 4.76 -4.35 21.77
C ILE A 116 6.28 -4.26 21.82
N ALA A 117 6.86 -3.21 21.25
CA ALA A 117 8.29 -3.04 21.14
C ALA A 117 8.93 -2.62 22.47
N SER A 118 10.22 -2.92 22.63
CA SER A 118 11.05 -2.45 23.75
C SER A 118 11.40 -0.98 23.58
N LYS A 119 11.89 -0.61 22.41
CA LYS A 119 12.26 0.75 22.03
C LYS A 119 11.87 1.04 20.58
N ILE A 120 11.47 2.26 20.30
CA ILE A 120 11.04 2.69 18.99
C ILE A 120 11.85 3.92 18.60
N TYR A 121 12.57 3.83 17.50
CA TYR A 121 13.20 4.98 16.87
C TYR A 121 12.31 5.45 15.72
N VAL A 122 12.16 6.76 15.57
CA VAL A 122 11.45 7.36 14.45
C VAL A 122 12.43 8.18 13.63
N VAL A 123 12.56 7.83 12.36
CA VAL A 123 13.51 8.46 11.42
C VAL A 123 12.74 9.14 10.31
N ASP A 124 13.06 10.38 10.02
CA ASP A 124 12.57 11.08 8.83
C ASP A 124 13.59 12.13 8.38
N VAL A 125 13.56 12.46 7.10
CA VAL A 125 14.39 13.50 6.47
C VAL A 125 13.93 14.92 6.81
N ILE A 126 12.78 15.08 7.43
CA ILE A 126 12.22 16.35 7.89
C ILE A 126 12.59 16.63 9.35
N GLU A 127 12.40 17.86 9.79
CA GLU A 127 12.78 18.32 11.14
C GLU A 127 11.72 18.06 12.23
N THR A 128 10.51 17.66 11.85
CA THR A 128 9.38 17.52 12.79
C THR A 128 8.34 16.54 12.29
N TRP A 129 7.39 16.18 13.14
CA TRP A 129 6.23 15.41 12.74
C TRP A 129 5.35 16.14 11.73
N ARG A 130 4.83 15.38 10.75
CA ARG A 130 3.74 15.78 9.83
C ARG A 130 2.47 14.99 10.10
N ALA A 131 2.36 14.40 11.29
CA ALA A 131 1.21 13.64 11.72
C ALA A 131 0.21 14.51 12.49
N ASP A 132 -1.00 13.99 12.65
CA ASP A 132 -2.04 14.64 13.43
C ASP A 132 -1.58 14.88 14.88
N PRO A 133 -1.85 16.06 15.46
CA PRO A 133 -1.40 16.42 16.80
C PRO A 133 -1.78 15.41 17.88
N VAL A 134 -2.97 14.78 17.76
CA VAL A 134 -3.44 13.77 18.72
C VAL A 134 -2.52 12.52 18.75
N LEU A 135 -2.01 12.10 17.59
CA LEU A 135 -1.06 11.00 17.52
C LEU A 135 0.29 11.38 18.11
N VAL A 136 0.76 12.59 17.77
CA VAL A 136 2.05 13.12 18.27
C VAL A 136 2.02 13.28 19.79
N GLU A 137 0.94 13.81 20.36
CA GLU A 137 0.77 13.93 21.81
C GLU A 137 0.83 12.56 22.51
N ARG A 138 0.12 11.56 21.95
CA ARG A 138 0.13 10.19 22.49
C ARG A 138 1.52 9.56 22.44
N ILE A 139 2.29 9.82 21.38
CA ILE A 139 3.67 9.35 21.26
C ILE A 139 4.58 10.04 22.27
N GLY A 140 4.42 11.35 22.43
CA GLY A 140 5.25 12.18 23.31
C GLY A 140 5.17 11.84 24.80
N THR A 141 4.14 11.11 25.22
CA THR A 141 4.01 10.61 26.62
C THR A 141 4.86 9.36 26.91
N SER A 142 5.50 8.78 25.91
CA SER A 142 6.24 7.51 26.04
C SER A 142 7.75 7.70 26.01
N GLU A 143 8.43 7.22 27.05
CA GLU A 143 9.89 7.18 27.12
C GLU A 143 10.53 6.15 26.17
N LYS A 144 9.72 5.27 25.56
CA LYS A 144 10.20 4.27 24.60
C LYS A 144 10.56 4.86 23.25
N VAL A 145 10.06 6.05 22.92
CA VAL A 145 10.19 6.65 21.58
C VAL A 145 11.34 7.65 21.55
N LYS A 146 12.23 7.48 20.58
CA LYS A 146 13.29 8.43 20.27
C LYS A 146 13.18 8.88 18.80
N THR A 147 13.02 10.17 18.58
CA THR A 147 13.00 10.77 17.25
C THR A 147 14.41 11.09 16.76
N LEU A 148 14.68 10.75 15.52
CA LEU A 148 15.91 11.03 14.79
C LEU A 148 15.52 11.73 13.48
N PHE A 149 15.10 12.98 13.60
CA PHE A 149 14.77 13.84 12.47
C PHE A 149 16.02 14.36 11.79
N ASP A 150 15.88 14.91 10.57
CA ASP A 150 16.99 15.29 9.70
C ASP A 150 17.97 14.15 9.38
N HIS A 151 17.50 12.93 9.42
CA HIS A 151 18.29 11.76 9.06
C HIS A 151 17.66 11.00 7.91
N GLU A 152 18.51 10.52 7.01
CA GLU A 152 18.12 9.59 5.95
C GLU A 152 18.65 8.19 6.24
N VAL A 153 17.92 7.20 5.78
CA VAL A 153 18.39 5.81 5.80
C VAL A 153 19.35 5.58 4.66
N VAL A 154 20.57 5.08 4.96
CA VAL A 154 21.60 4.79 3.96
C VAL A 154 21.57 3.31 3.56
N ARG A 155 21.42 2.41 4.52
CA ARG A 155 21.31 0.96 4.31
C ARG A 155 20.72 0.27 5.52
N ILE A 156 20.17 -0.91 5.29
CA ILE A 156 19.69 -1.82 6.34
C ILE A 156 20.68 -2.97 6.48
N LEU A 157 21.07 -3.29 7.71
CA LEU A 157 22.10 -4.26 8.03
C LEU A 157 21.51 -5.59 8.47
N GLY A 158 22.15 -6.68 8.07
CA GLY A 158 21.83 -8.03 8.46
C GLY A 158 22.05 -9.01 7.31
N ALA A 159 22.26 -10.27 7.62
CA ALA A 159 22.38 -11.36 6.65
C ALA A 159 21.06 -12.13 6.51
N ASP A 160 20.63 -12.80 7.59
CA ASP A 160 19.39 -13.59 7.61
C ASP A 160 18.18 -12.80 8.14
N ARG A 161 18.42 -11.78 8.92
CA ARG A 161 17.43 -10.90 9.52
C ARG A 161 18.02 -9.52 9.73
N VAL A 162 17.16 -8.53 10.01
CA VAL A 162 17.60 -7.19 10.39
C VAL A 162 18.39 -7.24 11.71
N GLU A 163 19.58 -6.66 11.70
CA GLU A 163 20.50 -6.49 12.84
C GLU A 163 20.75 -5.02 13.15
N GLY A 164 20.50 -4.13 12.20
CA GLY A 164 20.68 -2.70 12.36
C GLY A 164 20.29 -1.90 11.13
N ILE A 165 20.48 -0.59 11.26
CA ILE A 165 20.26 0.39 10.18
C ILE A 165 21.34 1.45 10.24
N VAL A 166 21.81 1.92 9.11
CA VAL A 166 22.73 3.06 9.02
C VAL A 166 21.94 4.30 8.62
N LEU A 167 22.08 5.31 9.43
CA LEU A 167 21.48 6.62 9.25
C LEU A 167 22.55 7.65 8.94
N ARG A 168 22.26 8.61 8.06
CA ARG A 168 23.11 9.77 7.79
C ARG A 168 22.39 11.03 8.21
N SER A 169 23.05 11.84 9.04
CA SER A 169 22.58 13.18 9.37
C SER A 169 22.63 14.07 8.12
N ARG A 170 21.54 14.71 7.76
CA ARG A 170 21.50 15.66 6.65
C ARG A 170 22.17 17.00 6.98
N LYS A 171 22.35 17.28 8.27
CA LYS A 171 23.04 18.51 8.74
C LYS A 171 24.56 18.35 8.77
N SER A 172 25.08 17.27 9.35
CA SER A 172 26.51 17.05 9.51
C SER A 172 27.12 16.14 8.43
N GLY A 173 26.32 15.32 7.76
CA GLY A 173 26.78 14.26 6.86
C GLY A 173 27.33 13.03 7.58
N GLU A 174 27.35 13.02 8.91
CA GLU A 174 27.85 11.90 9.71
C GLU A 174 26.92 10.69 9.60
N GLU A 175 27.50 9.50 9.51
CA GLU A 175 26.78 8.24 9.55
C GLU A 175 26.82 7.65 10.96
N VAL A 176 25.67 7.13 11.39
CA VAL A 176 25.51 6.44 12.67
C VAL A 176 24.84 5.10 12.41
N GLU A 177 25.43 4.05 12.97
CA GLU A 177 24.84 2.72 12.99
C GLU A 177 23.93 2.58 14.22
N LEU A 178 22.70 2.15 14.00
CA LEU A 178 21.69 1.95 15.03
C LEU A 178 21.30 0.47 15.07
N PRO A 179 21.63 -0.27 16.14
CA PRO A 179 21.23 -1.66 16.29
C PRO A 179 19.72 -1.76 16.53
N VAL A 180 19.00 -2.43 15.64
CA VAL A 180 17.56 -2.68 15.71
C VAL A 180 17.24 -4.04 15.09
N GLN A 181 16.12 -4.64 15.49
CA GLN A 181 15.68 -5.93 14.96
C GLN A 181 14.48 -5.82 14.03
N GLY A 182 13.98 -4.59 13.83
CA GLY A 182 12.87 -4.32 12.91
C GLY A 182 12.95 -2.94 12.29
N VAL A 183 12.55 -2.87 11.01
CA VAL A 183 12.44 -1.63 10.22
C VAL A 183 11.05 -1.58 9.61
N PHE A 184 10.24 -0.63 10.05
CA PHE A 184 8.91 -0.36 9.50
C PHE A 184 8.99 0.84 8.56
N ILE A 185 8.71 0.63 7.28
CA ILE A 185 8.82 1.66 6.24
C ILE A 185 7.43 2.25 5.99
N GLU A 186 7.20 3.47 6.48
CA GLU A 186 5.92 4.17 6.48
C GLU A 186 6.02 5.54 5.76
N ILE A 187 6.63 5.53 4.57
CA ILE A 187 6.89 6.73 3.75
C ILE A 187 5.86 6.93 2.62
N GLY A 188 4.70 6.29 2.76
CA GLY A 188 3.57 6.42 1.86
C GLY A 188 3.40 5.27 0.87
N LEU A 189 2.32 5.36 0.11
CA LEU A 189 1.89 4.36 -0.87
C LEU A 189 1.92 4.98 -2.27
N ILE A 190 2.15 4.14 -3.28
CA ILE A 190 2.12 4.52 -4.70
C ILE A 190 0.95 3.78 -5.36
N PRO A 191 -0.05 4.49 -5.91
CA PRO A 191 -1.11 3.85 -6.68
C PRO A 191 -0.55 3.12 -7.91
N ASN A 192 -1.08 1.93 -8.20
CA ASN A 192 -0.71 1.18 -9.40
C ASN A 192 -1.63 1.62 -10.57
N SER A 193 -1.52 2.88 -10.96
CA SER A 193 -2.35 3.54 -11.96
C SER A 193 -1.63 3.81 -13.29
N ASP A 194 -0.38 3.36 -13.43
CA ASP A 194 0.46 3.59 -14.60
C ASP A 194 -0.24 3.16 -15.90
N LEU A 195 -0.96 2.02 -15.88
CA LEU A 195 -1.75 1.48 -16.99
C LEU A 195 -2.77 2.47 -17.57
N VAL A 196 -3.34 3.32 -16.73
CA VAL A 196 -4.44 4.22 -17.10
C VAL A 196 -4.04 5.69 -17.13
N GLN A 197 -2.75 5.97 -16.98
CA GLN A 197 -2.21 7.33 -17.09
C GLN A 197 -2.47 7.89 -18.50
N GLY A 198 -3.05 9.09 -18.56
CA GLY A 198 -3.48 9.71 -19.84
C GLY A 198 -4.75 9.10 -20.45
N VAL A 199 -5.35 8.07 -19.84
CA VAL A 199 -6.62 7.47 -20.25
C VAL A 199 -7.77 7.96 -19.38
N VAL A 200 -7.60 7.92 -18.05
CA VAL A 200 -8.60 8.41 -17.08
C VAL A 200 -8.03 9.55 -16.24
N GLU A 201 -8.91 10.28 -15.56
CA GLU A 201 -8.51 11.34 -14.64
C GLU A 201 -7.83 10.75 -13.40
N LEU A 202 -6.65 11.29 -13.06
CA LEU A 202 -5.91 11.00 -11.85
C LEU A 202 -5.80 12.27 -10.99
N ASN A 203 -5.79 12.13 -9.67
CA ASN A 203 -5.49 13.23 -8.78
C ASN A 203 -3.97 13.51 -8.69
N GLU A 204 -3.56 14.50 -7.92
CA GLU A 204 -2.16 14.88 -7.70
C GLU A 204 -1.29 13.77 -7.07
N TYR A 205 -1.93 12.78 -6.41
CA TYR A 205 -1.25 11.61 -5.81
C TYR A 205 -1.18 10.41 -6.75
N GLY A 206 -1.70 10.53 -7.99
CA GLY A 206 -1.77 9.45 -8.97
C GLY A 206 -2.92 8.47 -8.75
N GLU A 207 -3.88 8.79 -7.86
CA GLU A 207 -5.06 7.95 -7.64
C GLU A 207 -6.11 8.18 -8.71
N ILE A 208 -6.81 7.12 -9.13
CA ILE A 208 -7.90 7.21 -10.11
C ILE A 208 -9.09 7.92 -9.48
N VAL A 209 -9.52 9.02 -10.08
CA VAL A 209 -10.71 9.75 -9.65
C VAL A 209 -11.95 8.93 -9.99
N VAL A 210 -12.78 8.64 -8.97
CA VAL A 210 -14.03 7.90 -9.12
C VAL A 210 -15.19 8.60 -8.43
N ASP A 211 -16.40 8.42 -8.99
CA ASP A 211 -17.63 8.83 -8.33
C ASP A 211 -18.15 7.77 -7.33
N CYS A 212 -19.28 8.06 -6.68
CA CYS A 212 -19.90 7.15 -5.71
C CYS A 212 -20.34 5.80 -6.30
N ARG A 213 -20.27 5.62 -7.63
CA ARG A 213 -20.58 4.38 -8.37
C ARG A 213 -19.34 3.72 -8.97
N SER A 214 -18.16 4.11 -8.51
CA SER A 214 -16.88 3.62 -9.03
C SER A 214 -16.65 3.89 -10.53
N ARG A 215 -17.32 4.90 -11.10
CA ARG A 215 -17.12 5.32 -12.50
C ARG A 215 -15.94 6.26 -12.58
N THR A 216 -15.10 6.07 -13.58
CA THR A 216 -14.01 6.99 -13.92
C THR A 216 -14.49 8.10 -14.87
N SER A 217 -13.60 8.98 -15.28
CA SER A 217 -13.85 10.01 -16.29
C SER A 217 -14.17 9.43 -17.69
N VAL A 218 -13.89 8.15 -17.94
CA VAL A 218 -14.14 7.48 -19.23
C VAL A 218 -15.29 6.47 -19.11
N PRO A 219 -16.39 6.67 -19.85
CA PRO A 219 -17.51 5.73 -19.86
C PRO A 219 -17.07 4.32 -20.25
N GLY A 220 -17.44 3.32 -19.43
CA GLY A 220 -17.05 1.93 -19.61
C GLY A 220 -15.79 1.53 -18.86
N ILE A 221 -15.01 2.48 -18.31
CA ILE A 221 -13.91 2.21 -17.38
C ILE A 221 -14.37 2.52 -15.96
N PHE A 222 -14.21 1.55 -15.09
CA PHE A 222 -14.50 1.63 -13.65
C PHE A 222 -13.22 1.38 -12.86
N ALA A 223 -13.15 1.87 -11.62
CA ALA A 223 -12.03 1.56 -10.74
C ALA A 223 -12.50 1.31 -9.32
N ALA A 224 -11.75 0.47 -8.57
CA ALA A 224 -12.12 0.06 -7.23
C ALA A 224 -10.90 -0.18 -6.34
N GLY A 225 -11.09 0.01 -5.04
CA GLY A 225 -10.09 -0.25 -4.01
C GLY A 225 -8.99 0.82 -3.95
N ASP A 226 -7.84 0.43 -3.44
CA ASP A 226 -6.80 1.37 -3.02
C ASP A 226 -6.23 2.25 -4.13
N VAL A 227 -6.34 1.84 -5.38
CA VAL A 227 -5.89 2.63 -6.55
C VAL A 227 -6.72 3.90 -6.78
N THR A 228 -7.89 3.99 -6.17
CA THR A 228 -8.86 5.08 -6.36
C THR A 228 -8.72 6.19 -5.31
N THR A 229 -9.46 7.29 -5.50
CA THR A 229 -9.58 8.40 -4.54
C THR A 229 -10.41 8.09 -3.29
N VAL A 230 -10.89 6.88 -3.10
CA VAL A 230 -11.57 6.46 -1.86
C VAL A 230 -10.58 6.55 -0.69
N PRO A 231 -10.89 7.32 0.37
CA PRO A 231 -9.89 7.68 1.40
C PRO A 231 -9.38 6.48 2.19
N GLU A 232 -10.28 5.58 2.62
CA GLU A 232 -9.95 4.46 3.51
C GLU A 232 -9.40 3.27 2.71
N LYS A 233 -8.14 2.92 2.97
CA LYS A 233 -7.43 1.83 2.29
C LYS A 233 -7.46 0.57 3.17
N GLN A 234 -8.61 -0.14 3.13
CA GLN A 234 -8.86 -1.35 3.92
C GLN A 234 -9.45 -2.46 3.05
N ILE A 235 -9.15 -3.71 3.36
CA ILE A 235 -9.62 -4.90 2.61
C ILE A 235 -11.14 -4.88 2.44
N ILE A 236 -11.89 -4.54 3.50
CA ILE A 236 -13.36 -4.53 3.44
C ILE A 236 -13.89 -3.42 2.54
N ILE A 237 -13.23 -2.26 2.53
CA ILE A 237 -13.59 -1.15 1.65
C ILE A 237 -13.30 -1.55 0.20
N ALA A 238 -12.11 -2.08 -0.09
CA ALA A 238 -11.74 -2.55 -1.43
C ALA A 238 -12.71 -3.62 -1.95
N ALA A 239 -13.13 -4.56 -1.11
CA ALA A 239 -14.12 -5.58 -1.48
C ALA A 239 -15.49 -4.97 -1.80
N GLY A 240 -15.96 -4.01 -1.00
CA GLY A 240 -17.20 -3.26 -1.25
C GLY A 240 -17.15 -2.44 -2.52
N GLU A 241 -16.02 -1.73 -2.75
CA GLU A 241 -15.77 -0.97 -3.96
C GLU A 241 -15.75 -1.88 -5.21
N GLY A 242 -15.11 -3.05 -5.14
CA GLY A 242 -15.11 -4.03 -6.21
C GLY A 242 -16.50 -4.52 -6.59
N ALA A 243 -17.33 -4.82 -5.58
CA ALA A 243 -18.73 -5.20 -5.80
C ALA A 243 -19.53 -4.06 -6.46
N LYS A 244 -19.33 -2.83 -6.02
CA LYS A 244 -19.95 -1.63 -6.57
C LYS A 244 -19.56 -1.40 -8.03
N ALA A 245 -18.27 -1.51 -8.35
CA ALA A 245 -17.75 -1.39 -9.70
C ALA A 245 -18.33 -2.46 -10.63
N ALA A 246 -18.44 -3.71 -10.17
CA ALA A 246 -19.02 -4.80 -10.94
C ALA A 246 -20.50 -4.55 -11.28
N LEU A 247 -21.28 -4.09 -10.29
CA LEU A 247 -22.70 -3.74 -10.50
C LEU A 247 -22.85 -2.55 -11.47
N ALA A 248 -21.98 -1.55 -11.37
CA ALA A 248 -21.99 -0.40 -12.26
C ALA A 248 -21.60 -0.79 -13.70
N ALA A 249 -20.59 -1.64 -13.87
CA ALA A 249 -20.20 -2.19 -15.18
C ALA A 249 -21.32 -3.01 -15.80
N TYR A 250 -21.98 -3.86 -15.01
CA TYR A 250 -23.14 -4.62 -15.48
C TYR A 250 -24.27 -3.70 -15.97
N ALA A 251 -24.63 -2.68 -15.18
CA ALA A 251 -25.66 -1.73 -15.55
C ALA A 251 -25.32 -0.95 -16.84
N TYR A 252 -24.06 -0.59 -17.01
CA TYR A 252 -23.55 0.03 -18.25
C TYR A 252 -23.75 -0.89 -19.45
N LEU A 253 -23.40 -2.18 -19.33
CA LEU A 253 -23.51 -3.17 -20.42
C LEU A 253 -24.94 -3.42 -20.88
N ILE A 254 -25.92 -3.34 -19.98
CA ILE A 254 -27.35 -3.53 -20.33
C ILE A 254 -28.07 -2.23 -20.69
N GLY A 255 -27.34 -1.11 -20.80
CA GLY A 255 -27.90 0.19 -21.14
C GLY A 255 -28.83 0.80 -20.07
N ARG A 256 -28.75 0.32 -18.81
CA ARG A 256 -29.53 0.82 -17.70
C ARG A 256 -28.95 2.16 -17.24
N ARG A 257 -29.73 3.24 -17.34
CA ARG A 257 -29.39 4.51 -16.66
C ARG A 257 -29.51 4.28 -15.15
N LEU A 258 -28.41 4.38 -14.45
CA LEU A 258 -28.34 4.31 -12.98
C LEU A 258 -28.24 5.72 -12.42
#